data_0b414bdaf771060f265ecedadeeb64a1
#
_entry.id   0b414bdaf771060f265ecedadeeb64a1
#
_cell.length_a   1.000
_cell.length_b   1.000
_cell.length_c   1.000
_cell.angle_alpha   90.00
_cell.angle_beta   90.00
_cell.angle_gamma   90.00
#
_symmetry.space_group_name_H-M   'P 1'
#
loop_
_entity.id
_entity.type
_entity.pdbx_description
1 polymer ?
#
loop_
_entity_poly.entity_id
_entity_poly.type
_entity_poly.pdbx_seq_one_letter_code
_entity_poly.pdbx_strand_id
1 'polypeptide(L)'
;MKLSEELAWRGFVAENTIKNPAEIDQRENKKFYFGADPSADSLTIGNLAALMMCACFVRHGYQPYLLGGGATGQIGDPKENGERDLKTLEEIDHNKNCIKKQMESVISPDGAANTLGDGDPTNDHYELTMVDNLDWFKGINFLDFLRSVGKSFSMTQLLDRKFIQNRIGEGGSG
;
A
#
# COMPACT_ATOMS: atom_id res chain seq x y z
N MET A 1 -14.15 19.08 9.47
CA MET A 1 -14.18 18.64 8.05
C MET A 1 -14.31 17.12 8.04
N LYS A 2 -15.11 16.51 7.15
CA LYS A 2 -15.22 15.06 7.03
C LYS A 2 -14.00 14.49 6.31
N LEU A 3 -13.72 13.20 6.49
CA LEU A 3 -12.58 12.54 5.81
C LEU A 3 -12.68 12.66 4.29
N SER A 4 -13.84 12.37 3.70
CA SER A 4 -14.05 12.50 2.25
C SER A 4 -13.78 13.91 1.71
N GLU A 5 -14.18 14.92 2.47
CA GLU A 5 -13.94 16.34 2.13
C GLU A 5 -12.44 16.68 2.24
N GLU A 6 -11.75 16.22 3.29
CA GLU A 6 -10.33 16.47 3.48
C GLU A 6 -9.50 15.82 2.39
N LEU A 7 -9.79 14.56 2.05
CA LEU A 7 -9.08 13.86 0.97
C LEU A 7 -9.24 14.55 -0.38
N ALA A 8 -10.45 15.03 -0.69
CA ALA A 8 -10.73 15.77 -1.92
C ALA A 8 -10.01 17.13 -1.93
N TRP A 9 -10.08 17.87 -0.83
CA TRP A 9 -9.44 19.18 -0.71
C TRP A 9 -7.91 19.10 -0.83
N ARG A 10 -7.30 18.07 -0.27
CA ARG A 10 -5.84 17.82 -0.37
C ARG A 10 -5.40 17.25 -1.72
N GLY A 11 -6.33 16.89 -2.61
CA GLY A 11 -6.02 16.30 -3.90
C GLY A 11 -5.55 14.83 -3.84
N PHE A 12 -5.88 14.10 -2.76
CA PHE A 12 -5.50 12.69 -2.62
C PHE A 12 -6.42 11.74 -3.39
N VAL A 13 -7.54 12.20 -3.92
CA VAL A 13 -8.48 11.37 -4.67
C VAL A 13 -8.19 11.49 -6.17
N ALA A 14 -7.42 10.54 -6.71
CA ALA A 14 -7.19 10.43 -8.17
C ALA A 14 -8.14 9.40 -8.78
N GLU A 15 -8.18 8.19 -8.21
CA GLU A 15 -9.07 7.10 -8.62
C GLU A 15 -9.66 6.44 -7.37
N ASN A 16 -10.88 5.95 -7.48
CA ASN A 16 -11.50 5.19 -6.40
C ASN A 16 -12.46 4.13 -6.95
N THR A 17 -12.68 3.08 -6.18
CA THR A 17 -13.64 2.02 -6.46
C THR A 17 -14.96 2.19 -5.71
N ILE A 18 -15.07 3.18 -4.85
CA ILE A 18 -16.26 3.48 -4.05
C ILE A 18 -17.14 4.41 -4.88
N LYS A 19 -18.38 4.01 -5.15
CA LYS A 19 -19.31 4.81 -5.98
C LYS A 19 -19.59 6.18 -5.39
N ASN A 20 -19.71 6.26 -4.07
CA ASN A 20 -19.92 7.52 -3.35
C ASN A 20 -18.81 7.69 -2.30
N PRO A 21 -17.84 8.58 -2.52
CA PRO A 21 -16.73 8.82 -1.57
C PRO A 21 -17.18 9.12 -0.13
N ALA A 22 -18.36 9.72 0.06
CA ALA A 22 -18.88 10.00 1.40
C ALA A 22 -19.21 8.74 2.24
N GLU A 23 -19.26 7.55 1.62
CA GLU A 23 -19.45 6.29 2.36
C GLU A 23 -18.32 6.02 3.36
N ILE A 24 -17.10 6.53 3.09
CA ILE A 24 -15.98 6.37 4.03
C ILE A 24 -16.21 7.11 5.35
N ASP A 25 -17.01 8.17 5.36
CA ASP A 25 -17.29 8.95 6.58
C ASP A 25 -18.17 8.19 7.58
N GLN A 26 -18.96 7.23 7.08
CA GLN A 26 -20.00 6.53 7.84
C GLN A 26 -19.65 5.08 8.15
N ARG A 27 -18.47 4.60 7.79
CA ARG A 27 -18.08 3.19 8.02
C ARG A 27 -17.99 2.90 9.51
N GLU A 28 -18.67 1.85 9.93
CA GLU A 28 -18.58 1.32 11.31
C GLU A 28 -17.22 0.68 11.57
N ASN A 29 -16.73 -0.13 10.61
CA ASN A 29 -15.42 -0.76 10.67
C ASN A 29 -14.37 0.12 10.00
N LYS A 30 -13.84 1.06 10.76
CA LYS A 30 -12.83 2.03 10.31
C LYS A 30 -11.45 1.40 10.29
N LYS A 31 -11.16 0.60 9.27
CA LYS A 31 -9.85 -0.02 9.05
C LYS A 31 -9.38 0.24 7.62
N PHE A 32 -8.08 0.41 7.45
CA PHE A 32 -7.44 0.47 6.14
C PHE A 32 -6.08 -0.20 6.18
N TYR A 33 -5.57 -0.55 5.01
CA TYR A 33 -4.17 -0.95 4.90
C TYR A 33 -3.45 -0.08 3.88
N PHE A 34 -2.15 0.09 4.09
CA PHE A 34 -1.20 0.67 3.16
C PHE A 34 -0.02 -0.27 3.01
N GLY A 35 0.32 -0.63 1.77
CA GLY A 35 1.41 -1.53 1.46
C GLY A 35 2.58 -0.81 0.78
N ALA A 36 3.80 -1.20 1.14
CA ALA A 36 5.01 -0.78 0.47
C ALA A 36 5.96 -1.96 0.28
N ASP A 37 6.50 -2.11 -0.94
CA ASP A 37 7.51 -3.11 -1.22
C ASP A 37 8.89 -2.63 -0.75
N PRO A 38 9.69 -3.53 -0.15
CA PRO A 38 11.02 -3.20 0.37
C PRO A 38 12.07 -3.12 -0.76
N SER A 39 11.81 -2.25 -1.73
CA SER A 39 12.67 -2.06 -2.91
C SER A 39 14.00 -1.39 -2.58
N ALA A 40 14.07 -0.65 -1.48
CA ALA A 40 15.25 0.00 -0.93
C ALA A 40 15.09 0.14 0.60
N ASP A 41 16.14 0.55 1.28
CA ASP A 41 16.15 0.83 2.71
C ASP A 41 15.45 2.16 3.09
N SER A 42 14.96 2.89 2.09
CA SER A 42 14.24 4.14 2.29
C SER A 42 13.04 4.29 1.35
N LEU A 43 11.99 4.94 1.86
CA LEU A 43 10.83 5.34 1.10
C LEU A 43 11.11 6.59 0.28
N THR A 44 10.43 6.72 -0.85
CA THR A 44 10.52 7.89 -1.73
C THR A 44 9.55 8.99 -1.30
N ILE A 45 9.69 10.18 -1.90
CA ILE A 45 8.74 11.29 -1.70
C ILE A 45 7.31 10.91 -2.15
N GLY A 46 7.17 10.02 -3.13
CA GLY A 46 5.87 9.50 -3.55
C GLY A 46 5.22 8.66 -2.45
N ASN A 47 6.00 7.83 -1.75
CA ASN A 47 5.51 7.08 -0.59
C ASN A 47 5.13 8.03 0.56
N LEU A 48 5.88 9.11 0.78
CA LEU A 48 5.53 10.11 1.79
C LEU A 48 4.18 10.74 1.51
N ALA A 49 3.88 11.11 0.26
CA ALA A 49 2.57 11.64 -0.11
C ALA A 49 1.43 10.65 0.22
N ALA A 50 1.62 9.36 -0.07
CA ALA A 50 0.67 8.32 0.29
C ALA A 50 0.53 8.14 1.82
N LEU A 51 1.63 8.23 2.57
CA LEU A 51 1.60 8.18 4.04
C LEU A 51 0.87 9.40 4.63
N MET A 52 1.00 10.58 4.03
CA MET A 52 0.23 11.77 4.44
C MET A 52 -1.27 11.56 4.23
N MET A 53 -1.68 10.87 3.15
CA MET A 53 -3.06 10.45 2.98
C MET A 53 -3.48 9.46 4.08
N CYS A 54 -2.65 8.47 4.40
CA CYS A 54 -2.91 7.53 5.50
C CYS A 54 -3.12 8.25 6.84
N ALA A 55 -2.32 9.28 7.12
CA ALA A 55 -2.47 10.09 8.31
C ALA A 55 -3.83 10.82 8.37
N CYS A 56 -4.41 11.21 7.21
CA CYS A 56 -5.79 11.74 7.20
C CYS A 56 -6.79 10.68 7.71
N PHE A 57 -6.67 9.44 7.25
CA PHE A 57 -7.53 8.36 7.76
C PHE A 57 -7.38 8.15 9.26
N VAL A 58 -6.15 8.14 9.76
CA VAL A 58 -5.87 7.96 11.18
C VAL A 58 -6.49 9.07 12.02
N ARG A 59 -6.32 10.34 11.63
CA ARG A 59 -6.96 11.49 12.31
C ARG A 59 -8.48 11.40 12.36
N HIS A 60 -9.10 10.71 11.41
CA HIS A 60 -10.54 10.45 11.38
C HIS A 60 -10.95 9.12 12.04
N GLY A 61 -10.07 8.54 12.86
CA GLY A 61 -10.35 7.36 13.69
C GLY A 61 -10.24 6.03 12.97
N TYR A 62 -9.53 5.98 11.85
CA TYR A 62 -9.27 4.72 11.14
C TYR A 62 -8.04 4.01 11.72
N GLN A 63 -8.18 2.71 11.97
CA GLN A 63 -7.11 1.80 12.38
C GLN A 63 -6.20 1.47 11.18
N PRO A 64 -4.90 1.81 11.21
CA PRO A 64 -3.97 1.49 10.14
C PRO A 64 -3.42 0.06 10.27
N TYR A 65 -3.31 -0.62 9.13
CA TYR A 65 -2.51 -1.83 8.94
C TYR A 65 -1.42 -1.51 7.92
N LEU A 66 -0.17 -1.51 8.35
CA LEU A 66 0.96 -1.25 7.46
C LEU A 66 1.52 -2.58 6.97
N LEU A 67 1.49 -2.77 5.66
CA LEU A 67 1.87 -4.00 5.01
C LEU A 67 3.27 -3.88 4.40
N GLY A 68 4.18 -4.71 4.87
CA GLY A 68 5.46 -4.95 4.23
C GLY A 68 5.34 -6.00 3.14
N GLY A 69 5.84 -5.70 1.94
CA GLY A 69 5.80 -6.61 0.80
C GLY A 69 6.89 -7.68 0.84
N GLY A 70 6.98 -8.49 1.91
CA GLY A 70 8.01 -9.54 2.02
C GLY A 70 7.91 -10.61 0.93
N ALA A 71 6.70 -10.96 0.47
CA ALA A 71 6.52 -11.87 -0.66
C ALA A 71 6.66 -11.14 -2.01
N THR A 72 5.98 -10.02 -2.18
CA THR A 72 6.00 -9.25 -3.43
C THR A 72 7.37 -8.63 -3.71
N GLY A 73 8.11 -8.24 -2.68
CA GLY A 73 9.48 -7.75 -2.78
C GLY A 73 10.48 -8.78 -3.31
N GLN A 74 10.20 -10.08 -3.14
CA GLN A 74 11.02 -11.15 -3.73
C GLN A 74 10.84 -11.28 -5.24
N ILE A 75 9.66 -10.90 -5.75
CA ILE A 75 9.36 -10.93 -7.19
C ILE A 75 9.80 -9.61 -7.82
N GLY A 76 9.53 -8.50 -7.14
CA GLY A 76 9.77 -7.15 -7.61
C GLY A 76 8.84 -6.71 -8.74
N ASP A 77 8.57 -5.41 -8.80
CA ASP A 77 7.86 -4.85 -9.94
C ASP A 77 8.74 -4.88 -11.19
N PRO A 78 8.19 -5.20 -12.36
CA PRO A 78 8.90 -5.11 -13.61
C PRO A 78 9.34 -3.67 -13.87
N LYS A 79 10.59 -3.46 -14.26
CA LYS A 79 11.06 -2.16 -14.79
C LYS A 79 10.46 -1.91 -16.17
N GLU A 80 10.30 -0.65 -16.53
CA GLU A 80 9.89 -0.29 -17.90
C GLU A 80 10.89 -0.83 -18.95
N ASN A 81 12.18 -0.85 -18.60
CA ASN A 81 13.24 -1.39 -19.45
C ASN A 81 14.07 -2.44 -18.69
N GLY A 82 13.87 -3.71 -19.03
CA GLY A 82 14.67 -4.84 -18.57
C GLY A 82 14.14 -5.53 -17.30
N GLU A 83 14.84 -6.59 -16.88
CA GLU A 83 14.58 -7.31 -15.65
C GLU A 83 15.18 -6.57 -14.45
N ARG A 84 14.57 -6.76 -13.28
CA ARG A 84 15.09 -6.26 -12.02
C ARG A 84 16.02 -7.31 -11.42
N ASP A 85 17.20 -6.91 -10.97
CA ASP A 85 18.06 -7.79 -10.18
C ASP A 85 17.30 -8.27 -8.94
N LEU A 86 17.27 -9.59 -8.74
CA LEU A 86 16.64 -10.17 -7.57
C LEU A 86 17.50 -9.85 -6.33
N LYS A 87 16.85 -9.32 -5.32
CA LYS A 87 17.48 -9.05 -4.03
C LYS A 87 17.59 -10.33 -3.20
N THR A 88 18.61 -10.40 -2.35
CA THR A 88 18.70 -11.49 -1.37
C THR A 88 17.59 -11.36 -0.31
N LEU A 89 17.28 -12.47 0.35
CA LEU A 89 16.27 -12.46 1.41
C LEU A 89 16.69 -11.57 2.59
N GLU A 90 17.99 -11.54 2.89
CA GLU A 90 18.57 -10.67 3.93
C GLU A 90 18.42 -9.19 3.59
N GLU A 91 18.64 -8.83 2.32
CA GLU A 91 18.47 -7.47 1.84
C GLU A 91 17.01 -7.03 1.90
N ILE A 92 16.08 -7.92 1.51
CA ILE A 92 14.65 -7.66 1.59
C ILE A 92 14.20 -7.46 3.04
N ASP A 93 14.68 -8.30 3.96
CA ASP A 93 14.33 -8.19 5.38
C ASP A 93 14.92 -6.92 6.00
N HIS A 94 16.16 -6.57 5.67
CA HIS A 94 16.78 -5.30 6.09
C HIS A 94 15.95 -4.10 5.61
N ASN A 95 15.65 -4.02 4.32
CA ASN A 95 14.86 -2.95 3.74
C ASN A 95 13.47 -2.85 4.36
N LYS A 96 12.79 -3.99 4.55
CA LYS A 96 11.48 -4.06 5.21
C LYS A 96 11.52 -3.44 6.61
N ASN A 97 12.54 -3.76 7.40
CA ASN A 97 12.71 -3.19 8.74
C ASN A 97 13.00 -1.68 8.72
N CYS A 98 13.73 -1.19 7.71
CA CYS A 98 14.01 0.23 7.53
C CYS A 98 12.73 1.01 7.14
N ILE A 99 11.99 0.55 6.14
CA ILE A 99 10.75 1.23 5.70
C ILE A 99 9.66 1.17 6.77
N LYS A 100 9.59 0.09 7.55
CA LYS A 100 8.69 -0.02 8.70
C LYS A 100 8.89 1.16 9.66
N LYS A 101 10.13 1.41 10.10
CA LYS A 101 10.45 2.52 11.01
C LYS A 101 10.07 3.88 10.42
N GLN A 102 10.26 4.06 9.10
CA GLN A 102 9.88 5.30 8.44
C GLN A 102 8.36 5.47 8.38
N MET A 103 7.60 4.42 8.07
CA MET A 103 6.14 4.45 8.11
C MET A 103 5.64 4.78 9.52
N GLU A 104 6.17 4.11 10.53
CA GLU A 104 5.84 4.37 11.93
C GLU A 104 6.11 5.82 12.33
N SER A 105 7.27 6.39 11.96
CA SER A 105 7.62 7.77 12.28
C SER A 105 6.72 8.82 11.65
N VAL A 106 6.05 8.50 10.55
CA VAL A 106 5.12 9.41 9.87
C VAL A 106 3.70 9.28 10.42
N ILE A 107 3.23 8.03 10.60
CA ILE A 107 1.81 7.75 10.89
C ILE A 107 1.54 7.66 12.40
N SER A 108 2.53 7.41 13.26
CA SER A 108 2.31 7.29 14.72
C SER A 108 1.59 8.52 15.30
N PRO A 109 0.93 8.41 16.46
CA PRO A 109 0.28 9.54 17.12
C PRO A 109 1.20 10.75 17.30
N ASP A 110 2.47 10.47 17.63
CA ASP A 110 3.54 11.47 17.76
C ASP A 110 4.27 11.74 16.45
N GLY A 111 3.84 11.11 15.35
CA GLY A 111 4.50 11.19 14.06
C GLY A 111 4.32 12.52 13.36
N ALA A 112 5.24 12.84 12.45
CA ALA A 112 5.30 14.12 11.75
C ALA A 112 3.98 14.50 11.06
N ALA A 113 3.24 13.51 10.53
CA ALA A 113 1.98 13.78 9.83
C ALA A 113 0.83 14.16 10.76
N ASN A 114 0.85 13.74 12.01
CA ASN A 114 -0.19 14.05 13.00
C ASN A 114 0.02 15.41 13.68
N THR A 115 1.25 15.91 13.69
CA THR A 115 1.57 17.25 14.23
C THR A 115 1.15 18.39 13.31
N LEU A 116 0.79 18.11 12.06
CA LEU A 116 0.46 19.10 11.02
C LEU A 116 -1.04 19.35 10.87
N GLY A 117 -1.90 18.88 11.75
CA GLY A 117 -3.34 19.01 11.60
C GLY A 117 -4.05 19.28 12.93
N ASP A 118 -5.29 19.78 12.80
CA ASP A 118 -6.24 19.98 13.92
C ASP A 118 -6.81 18.61 14.39
N GLY A 119 -5.95 17.59 14.49
CA GLY A 119 -6.34 16.26 14.93
C GLY A 119 -6.95 16.32 16.32
N ASP A 120 -8.03 15.59 16.54
CA ASP A 120 -8.61 15.42 17.86
C ASP A 120 -7.58 14.76 18.77
N PRO A 121 -7.05 15.48 19.79
CA PRO A 121 -6.03 14.93 20.69
C PRO A 121 -6.56 13.79 21.57
N THR A 122 -7.87 13.50 21.51
CA THR A 122 -8.48 12.37 22.22
C THR A 122 -8.40 11.05 21.44
N ASN A 123 -7.87 11.05 20.21
CA ASN A 123 -7.78 9.87 19.36
C ASN A 123 -6.44 9.10 19.56
N ASP A 124 -5.95 9.05 20.78
CA ASP A 124 -4.70 8.39 21.20
C ASP A 124 -4.72 6.85 21.12
N HIS A 125 -5.77 6.23 20.56
CA HIS A 125 -6.04 4.80 20.74
C HIS A 125 -6.03 3.97 19.46
N TYR A 126 -5.21 4.29 18.47
CA TYR A 126 -5.00 3.30 17.42
C TYR A 126 -3.68 2.55 17.66
N GLU A 127 -3.75 1.24 17.52
CA GLU A 127 -2.58 0.38 17.51
C GLU A 127 -2.03 0.28 16.08
N LEU A 128 -0.78 0.68 15.89
CA LEU A 128 -0.12 0.52 14.60
C LEU A 128 0.22 -0.95 14.37
N THR A 129 -0.54 -1.60 13.50
CA THR A 129 -0.34 -3.02 13.19
C THR A 129 0.52 -3.17 11.94
N MET A 130 1.69 -3.81 12.10
CA MET A 130 2.53 -4.21 10.96
C MET A 130 2.19 -5.63 10.55
N VAL A 131 1.99 -5.83 9.25
CA VAL A 131 1.75 -7.14 8.64
C VAL A 131 2.72 -7.39 7.48
N ASP A 132 3.05 -8.65 7.23
CA ASP A 132 3.90 -9.07 6.12
C ASP A 132 3.12 -10.02 5.22
N ASN A 133 3.03 -9.74 3.93
CA ASN A 133 2.32 -10.63 3.02
C ASN A 133 3.00 -12.00 2.86
N LEU A 134 4.29 -12.12 3.16
CA LEU A 134 4.98 -13.39 3.19
C LEU A 134 4.36 -14.38 4.20
N ASP A 135 3.80 -13.88 5.30
CA ASP A 135 3.27 -14.76 6.36
C ASP A 135 2.10 -15.63 5.88
N TRP A 136 1.28 -15.12 4.97
CA TRP A 136 0.20 -15.93 4.39
C TRP A 136 0.57 -16.57 3.06
N PHE A 137 1.46 -15.97 2.25
CA PHE A 137 1.81 -16.54 0.94
C PHE A 137 2.65 -17.79 1.04
N LYS A 138 3.58 -17.90 2.00
CA LYS A 138 4.42 -19.10 2.15
C LYS A 138 3.66 -20.38 2.49
N GLY A 139 2.43 -20.26 2.97
CA GLY A 139 1.55 -21.40 3.24
C GLY A 139 0.65 -21.81 2.07
N ILE A 140 0.62 -21.04 0.98
CA ILE A 140 -0.28 -21.27 -0.14
C ILE A 140 0.41 -22.11 -1.21
N ASN A 141 -0.18 -23.28 -1.53
CA ASN A 141 0.28 -24.08 -2.66
C ASN A 141 -0.08 -23.38 -3.99
N PHE A 142 0.82 -23.41 -4.95
CA PHE A 142 0.65 -22.77 -6.25
C PHE A 142 -0.60 -23.25 -7.02
N LEU A 143 -0.85 -24.57 -7.05
CA LEU A 143 -2.01 -25.13 -7.75
C LEU A 143 -3.32 -24.76 -7.03
N ASP A 144 -3.32 -24.74 -5.70
CA ASP A 144 -4.48 -24.31 -4.92
C ASP A 144 -4.77 -22.82 -5.13
N PHE A 145 -3.73 -21.99 -5.21
CA PHE A 145 -3.89 -20.56 -5.56
C PHE A 145 -4.51 -20.39 -6.95
N LEU A 146 -3.99 -21.07 -7.97
CA LEU A 146 -4.56 -20.98 -9.32
C LEU A 146 -6.01 -21.48 -9.37
N ARG A 147 -6.31 -22.55 -8.65
CA ARG A 147 -7.65 -23.14 -8.60
C ARG A 147 -8.68 -22.26 -7.87
N SER A 148 -8.29 -21.64 -6.76
CA SER A 148 -9.20 -20.88 -5.90
C SER A 148 -9.28 -19.40 -6.26
N VAL A 149 -8.14 -18.77 -6.56
CA VAL A 149 -8.00 -17.35 -6.79
C VAL A 149 -7.81 -17.03 -8.28
N GLY A 150 -6.90 -17.75 -8.96
CA GLY A 150 -6.50 -17.46 -10.34
C GLY A 150 -7.68 -17.43 -11.31
N LYS A 151 -8.63 -18.35 -11.17
CA LYS A 151 -9.83 -18.40 -12.01
C LYS A 151 -10.76 -17.18 -11.89
N SER A 152 -10.59 -16.38 -10.82
CA SER A 152 -11.42 -15.18 -10.59
C SER A 152 -10.86 -13.94 -11.30
N PHE A 153 -9.67 -14.02 -11.88
CA PHE A 153 -9.08 -12.93 -12.64
C PHE A 153 -9.46 -13.00 -14.12
N SER A 154 -10.01 -11.91 -14.64
CA SER A 154 -10.28 -11.76 -16.07
C SER A 154 -8.99 -11.39 -16.80
N MET A 155 -8.60 -12.20 -17.80
CA MET A 155 -7.46 -11.88 -18.66
C MET A 155 -7.65 -10.54 -19.39
N THR A 156 -8.87 -10.22 -19.82
CA THR A 156 -9.17 -8.92 -20.43
C THR A 156 -8.83 -7.77 -19.49
N GLN A 157 -9.24 -7.84 -18.23
CA GLN A 157 -8.95 -6.80 -17.25
C GLN A 157 -7.45 -6.69 -16.92
N LEU A 158 -6.71 -7.81 -16.96
CA LEU A 158 -5.26 -7.79 -16.77
C LEU A 158 -4.55 -7.15 -17.95
N LEU A 159 -4.94 -7.53 -19.18
CA LEU A 159 -4.35 -7.02 -20.41
C LEU A 159 -4.66 -5.54 -20.67
N ASP A 160 -5.76 -5.02 -20.12
CA ASP A 160 -6.15 -3.60 -20.20
C ASP A 160 -5.28 -2.67 -19.34
N ARG A 161 -4.44 -3.20 -18.45
CA ARG A 161 -3.54 -2.39 -17.67
C ARG A 161 -2.47 -1.73 -18.55
N LYS A 162 -2.36 -0.40 -18.46
CA LYS A 162 -1.44 0.39 -19.30
C LYS A 162 -0.01 -0.15 -19.31
N PHE A 163 0.52 -0.55 -18.14
CA PHE A 163 1.88 -1.09 -18.07
C PHE A 163 2.04 -2.42 -18.79
N ILE A 164 0.98 -3.26 -18.85
CA ILE A 164 0.98 -4.52 -19.62
C ILE A 164 0.88 -4.21 -21.10
N GLN A 165 -0.01 -3.28 -21.48
CA GLN A 165 -0.15 -2.86 -22.88
C GLN A 165 1.14 -2.27 -23.43
N ASN A 166 1.84 -1.43 -22.67
CA ASN A 166 3.13 -0.88 -23.07
C ASN A 166 4.15 -2.00 -23.35
N ARG A 167 4.21 -3.02 -22.51
CA ARG A 167 5.14 -4.16 -22.72
C ARG A 167 4.77 -5.05 -23.89
N ILE A 168 3.49 -5.29 -24.14
CA ILE A 168 3.02 -6.10 -25.28
C ILE A 168 3.12 -5.30 -26.59
N GLY A 169 2.86 -3.98 -26.56
CA GLY A 169 2.88 -3.10 -27.74
C GLY A 169 4.27 -2.75 -28.23
N GLU A 170 5.29 -2.80 -27.41
CA GLU A 170 6.69 -2.54 -27.78
C GLU A 170 7.40 -3.77 -28.40
N GLY A 171 6.64 -4.75 -28.89
CA GLY A 171 7.12 -5.94 -29.58
C GLY A 171 8.20 -6.65 -28.79
N GLY A 172 7.77 -7.52 -27.87
CA GLY A 172 8.61 -8.22 -26.92
C GLY A 172 9.98 -8.59 -27.43
N SER A 173 10.95 -7.81 -27.06
CA SER A 173 12.33 -8.23 -26.95
C SER A 173 12.49 -8.81 -25.55
N GLY A 174 12.07 -10.06 -25.39
CA GLY A 174 12.39 -10.91 -24.27
C GLY A 174 13.58 -11.72 -24.58
#